data_33852dd702adf5b600a02e6edb3ff223
#
_entry.id   33852dd702adf5b600a02e6edb3ff223
#
_cell.length_a   1.000
_cell.length_b   1.000
_cell.length_c   1.000
_cell.angle_alpha   90.00
_cell.angle_beta   90.00
_cell.angle_gamma   90.00
#
_symmetry.space_group_name_H-M   'P 1'
#
loop_
_entity.id
_entity.type
_entity.pdbx_description
1 polymer ?
#
loop_
_entity_poly.entity_id
_entity_poly.type
_entity_poly.pdbx_seq_one_letter_code
_entity_poly.pdbx_strand_id
1 'polypeptide(L)'
;MGQNNTIAAGARISIVDDDRSMREAVNTLIGSMGLTIEEFSSAEDFLDSDRSQLFDCVILDIRMPGLSGLELQRRLIADNRSVPIVFITAHYSEEERARAIKAGAVDFLTKPFTEQELLNAIAASLAIPRKAADRVDEAPH
;
A
#
# COMPACT_ATOMS: atom_id res chain seq x y z
N MET A 1 3.03 22.25 -14.47
CA MET A 1 3.01 21.99 -14.32
C MET A 1 2.75 21.15 -13.84
N GLY A 2 2.56 20.79 -13.75
CA GLY A 2 2.17 20.06 -13.62
C GLY A 2 2.47 19.12 -12.88
N GLN A 3 2.89 18.82 -12.59
CA GLN A 3 3.16 18.04 -12.03
C GLN A 3 2.66 17.69 -10.94
N ASN A 4 2.04 17.84 -10.78
CA ASN A 4 1.25 17.65 -9.77
C ASN A 4 1.23 16.33 -9.24
N ASN A 5 1.48 15.33 -9.91
CA ASN A 5 1.55 13.96 -9.46
C ASN A 5 2.96 13.57 -9.11
N THR A 6 3.78 14.54 -8.85
CA THR A 6 5.15 14.26 -8.47
C THR A 6 5.15 13.54 -7.13
N ILE A 7 5.78 12.40 -7.09
CA ILE A 7 5.94 11.65 -5.86
C ILE A 7 7.32 11.97 -5.31
N ALA A 8 7.36 12.35 -4.05
CA ALA A 8 8.59 12.80 -3.44
C ALA A 8 9.66 11.72 -3.47
N ALA A 9 10.87 12.12 -3.79
CA ALA A 9 12.01 11.21 -3.75
C ALA A 9 12.16 10.67 -2.33
N GLY A 10 12.51 9.43 -2.23
CA GLY A 10 12.67 8.80 -0.93
C GLY A 10 11.41 8.16 -0.40
N ALA A 11 10.28 8.30 -1.08
CA ALA A 11 9.06 7.63 -0.66
C ALA A 11 9.28 6.12 -0.69
N ARG A 12 8.77 5.43 0.32
CA ARG A 12 8.95 3.99 0.46
C ARG A 12 7.61 3.32 0.22
N ILE A 13 7.58 2.51 -0.82
CA ILE A 13 6.34 1.89 -1.27
C ILE A 13 6.51 0.39 -1.26
N SER A 14 5.46 -0.34 -0.91
CA SER A 14 5.48 -1.79 -1.03
C SER A 14 4.25 -2.27 -1.76
N ILE A 15 4.34 -3.46 -2.36
CA ILE A 15 3.19 -4.13 -2.93
C ILE A 15 3.11 -5.52 -2.32
N VAL A 16 1.91 -5.89 -1.89
CA VAL A 16 1.64 -7.19 -1.31
C VAL A 16 0.58 -7.84 -2.16
N ASP A 17 0.95 -8.82 -2.97
CA ASP A 17 0.05 -9.48 -3.91
C ASP A 17 0.68 -10.83 -4.25
N ASP A 18 -0.12 -11.90 -4.26
CA ASP A 18 0.40 -13.20 -4.58
C ASP A 18 0.57 -13.41 -6.09
N ASP A 19 0.08 -12.47 -6.91
CA ASP A 19 0.22 -12.53 -8.36
C ASP A 19 1.54 -11.87 -8.76
N ARG A 20 2.49 -12.69 -9.20
CA ARG A 20 3.80 -12.21 -9.59
C ARG A 20 3.73 -11.19 -10.72
N SER A 21 2.84 -11.42 -11.70
CA SER A 21 2.72 -10.50 -12.84
C SER A 21 2.30 -9.12 -12.37
N MET A 22 1.39 -9.07 -11.41
CA MET A 22 0.94 -7.78 -10.87
C MET A 22 2.09 -7.10 -10.14
N ARG A 23 2.85 -7.85 -9.32
CA ARG A 23 3.97 -7.25 -8.61
C ARG A 23 4.99 -6.68 -9.58
N GLU A 24 5.28 -7.42 -10.67
CA GLU A 24 6.25 -6.97 -11.65
C GLU A 24 5.77 -5.72 -12.39
N ALA A 25 4.49 -5.70 -12.73
CA ALA A 25 3.93 -4.55 -13.45
C ALA A 25 4.01 -3.28 -12.59
N VAL A 26 3.65 -3.39 -11.32
CA VAL A 26 3.69 -2.25 -10.42
C VAL A 26 5.13 -1.82 -10.16
N ASN A 27 6.03 -2.80 -10.01
CA ASN A 27 7.44 -2.50 -9.80
C ASN A 27 8.01 -1.74 -10.99
N THR A 28 7.66 -2.15 -12.21
CA THR A 28 8.14 -1.48 -13.42
C THR A 28 7.65 -0.04 -13.45
N LEU A 29 6.38 0.17 -13.15
CA LEU A 29 5.82 1.51 -13.17
C LEU A 29 6.50 2.42 -12.14
N ILE A 30 6.61 1.94 -10.91
CA ILE A 30 7.19 2.73 -9.82
C ILE A 30 8.68 2.96 -10.09
N GLY A 31 9.36 1.93 -10.60
CA GLY A 31 10.79 2.05 -10.92
C GLY A 31 11.05 3.06 -12.00
N SER A 32 10.13 3.20 -12.97
CA SER A 32 10.31 4.18 -14.04
C SER A 32 10.27 5.60 -13.53
N MET A 33 9.79 5.79 -12.30
CA MET A 33 9.74 7.11 -11.66
C MET A 33 10.95 7.35 -10.77
N GLY A 34 11.92 6.44 -10.78
CA GLY A 34 13.11 6.60 -9.96
C GLY A 34 12.92 6.20 -8.52
N LEU A 35 11.84 5.50 -8.21
CA LEU A 35 11.55 5.06 -6.85
C LEU A 35 11.78 3.57 -6.74
N THR A 36 11.97 3.10 -5.52
CA THR A 36 12.07 1.67 -5.26
C THR A 36 10.78 1.20 -4.60
N ILE A 37 10.44 -0.06 -4.90
CA ILE A 37 9.26 -0.66 -4.32
C ILE A 37 9.68 -2.02 -3.81
N GLU A 38 9.22 -2.39 -2.65
CA GLU A 38 9.51 -3.69 -2.09
C GLU A 38 8.32 -4.60 -2.32
N GLU A 39 8.56 -5.84 -2.75
CA GLU A 39 7.50 -6.78 -3.11
C GLU A 39 7.36 -7.85 -2.05
N PHE A 40 6.13 -8.18 -1.73
CA PHE A 40 5.80 -9.29 -0.83
C PHE A 40 4.74 -10.14 -1.50
N SER A 41 4.90 -11.46 -1.43
CA SER A 41 3.97 -12.36 -2.08
C SER A 41 2.83 -12.80 -1.17
N SER A 42 2.86 -12.41 0.10
CA SER A 42 1.79 -12.75 1.04
C SER A 42 1.72 -11.73 2.15
N ALA A 43 0.57 -11.69 2.80
CA ALA A 43 0.41 -10.84 3.98
C ALA A 43 1.31 -11.30 5.12
N GLU A 44 1.49 -12.62 5.22
CA GLU A 44 2.36 -13.18 6.25
C GLU A 44 3.79 -12.69 6.09
N ASP A 45 4.30 -12.72 4.84
CA ASP A 45 5.64 -12.22 4.58
C ASP A 45 5.78 -10.76 4.93
N PHE A 46 4.74 -9.98 4.64
CA PHE A 46 4.76 -8.55 4.97
C PHE A 46 4.85 -8.35 6.48
N LEU A 47 4.03 -9.08 7.24
CA LEU A 47 4.07 -8.97 8.69
C LEU A 47 5.41 -9.44 9.26
N ASP A 48 5.94 -10.53 8.72
CA ASP A 48 7.19 -11.09 9.22
C ASP A 48 8.37 -10.17 8.95
N SER A 49 8.26 -9.29 7.95
CA SER A 49 9.34 -8.36 7.67
C SER A 49 9.54 -7.37 8.80
N ASP A 50 8.48 -7.15 9.59
CA ASP A 50 8.53 -6.21 10.73
C ASP A 50 8.96 -4.82 10.32
N ARG A 51 8.68 -4.44 9.06
CA ARG A 51 9.04 -3.12 8.55
C ARG A 51 7.85 -2.35 8.05
N SER A 52 6.62 -2.76 8.42
CA SER A 52 5.41 -2.16 7.87
C SER A 52 5.37 -0.66 8.08
N GLN A 53 5.83 -0.16 9.21
CA GLN A 53 5.73 1.27 9.50
C GLN A 53 6.75 2.11 8.74
N LEU A 54 7.69 1.47 8.06
CA LEU A 54 8.66 2.20 7.24
C LEU A 54 8.08 2.61 5.89
N PHE A 55 6.95 2.02 5.50
CA PHE A 55 6.39 2.31 4.19
C PHE A 55 5.45 3.50 4.27
N ASP A 56 5.49 4.32 3.25
CA ASP A 56 4.61 5.47 3.12
C ASP A 56 3.33 5.10 2.39
N CYS A 57 3.34 3.99 1.69
CA CYS A 57 2.18 3.49 0.96
C CYS A 57 2.34 1.99 0.76
N VAL A 58 1.29 1.24 1.08
CA VAL A 58 1.26 -0.20 0.85
C VAL A 58 0.13 -0.50 -0.13
N ILE A 59 0.48 -1.05 -1.28
CA ILE A 59 -0.49 -1.48 -2.28
C ILE A 59 -0.82 -2.93 -1.94
N LEU A 60 -2.06 -3.24 -1.63
CA LEU A 60 -2.41 -4.50 -0.97
C LEU A 60 -3.58 -5.17 -1.66
N ASP A 61 -3.36 -6.40 -2.12
CA ASP A 61 -4.43 -7.19 -2.71
C ASP A 61 -5.37 -7.68 -1.62
N ILE A 62 -6.65 -7.71 -1.93
CA ILE A 62 -7.65 -8.19 -0.98
C ILE A 62 -7.60 -9.70 -0.84
N ARG A 63 -7.55 -10.42 -1.95
CA ARG A 63 -7.73 -11.87 -1.93
C ARG A 63 -6.42 -12.57 -2.17
N MET A 64 -5.90 -13.15 -1.11
CA MET A 64 -4.66 -13.92 -1.16
C MET A 64 -4.85 -15.18 -0.34
N PRO A 65 -4.15 -16.26 -0.70
CA PRO A 65 -4.18 -17.45 0.15
C PRO A 65 -3.67 -17.10 1.55
N GLY A 66 -4.24 -17.71 2.54
CA GLY A 66 -3.87 -17.44 3.92
C GLY A 66 -4.52 -16.15 4.39
N LEU A 67 -3.73 -15.26 4.95
CA LEU A 67 -4.26 -14.01 5.48
C LEU A 67 -4.67 -13.10 4.34
N SER A 68 -5.89 -12.59 4.37
CA SER A 68 -6.38 -11.69 3.33
C SER A 68 -5.88 -10.27 3.58
N GLY A 69 -6.05 -9.42 2.55
CA GLY A 69 -5.66 -8.02 2.70
C GLY A 69 -6.45 -7.31 3.77
N LEU A 70 -7.76 -7.58 3.86
CA LEU A 70 -8.56 -6.95 4.91
C LEU A 70 -8.15 -7.41 6.30
N GLU A 71 -7.77 -8.68 6.42
CA GLU A 71 -7.28 -9.18 7.70
C GLU A 71 -5.95 -8.55 8.07
N LEU A 72 -5.07 -8.36 7.08
CA LEU A 72 -3.81 -7.69 7.33
C LEU A 72 -4.06 -6.26 7.83
N GLN A 73 -4.99 -5.55 7.18
CA GLN A 73 -5.31 -4.20 7.63
C GLN A 73 -5.76 -4.20 9.09
N ARG A 74 -6.63 -5.13 9.46
CA ARG A 74 -7.10 -5.21 10.84
C ARG A 74 -5.97 -5.52 11.81
N ARG A 75 -5.05 -6.41 11.41
CA ARG A 75 -3.89 -6.74 12.24
C ARG A 75 -3.02 -5.53 12.50
N LEU A 76 -2.75 -4.76 11.45
CA LEU A 76 -1.90 -3.59 11.60
C LEU A 76 -2.54 -2.56 12.51
N ILE A 77 -3.84 -2.38 12.40
CA ILE A 77 -4.55 -1.45 13.27
C ILE A 77 -4.51 -1.93 14.71
N ALA A 78 -4.78 -3.22 14.92
CA ALA A 78 -4.81 -3.79 16.27
C ALA A 78 -3.45 -3.70 16.96
N ASP A 79 -2.38 -3.80 16.16
CA ASP A 79 -1.02 -3.75 16.69
C ASP A 79 -0.47 -2.33 16.75
N ASN A 80 -1.31 -1.33 16.46
CA ASN A 80 -0.91 0.07 16.46
C ASN A 80 0.20 0.33 15.45
N ARG A 81 0.12 -0.33 14.30
CA ARG A 81 1.12 -0.23 13.23
C ARG A 81 0.46 0.18 11.93
N SER A 82 -0.52 1.05 12.00
CA SER A 82 -1.25 1.51 10.80
C SER A 82 -0.31 2.17 9.80
N VAL A 83 -0.60 1.95 8.53
CA VAL A 83 0.18 2.50 7.44
C VAL A 83 -0.82 2.82 6.32
N PRO A 84 -0.56 3.81 5.48
CA PRO A 84 -1.48 4.11 4.37
C PRO A 84 -1.59 2.92 3.42
N ILE A 85 -2.81 2.48 3.16
CA ILE A 85 -3.06 1.31 2.33
C ILE A 85 -3.92 1.70 1.14
N VAL A 86 -3.50 1.27 -0.05
CA VAL A 86 -4.29 1.33 -1.27
C VAL A 86 -4.62 -0.11 -1.62
N PHE A 87 -5.89 -0.48 -1.50
CA PHE A 87 -6.30 -1.83 -1.84
C PHE A 87 -6.46 -2.01 -3.35
N ILE A 88 -6.13 -3.19 -3.84
CA ILE A 88 -6.39 -3.58 -5.22
C ILE A 88 -7.11 -4.91 -5.20
N THR A 89 -8.02 -5.13 -6.15
CA THR A 89 -8.76 -6.38 -6.19
C THR A 89 -9.24 -6.68 -7.61
N ALA A 90 -9.24 -7.96 -7.97
CA ALA A 90 -9.80 -8.40 -9.24
C ALA A 90 -11.32 -8.56 -9.14
N HIS A 91 -11.86 -8.59 -7.94
CA HIS A 91 -13.30 -8.83 -7.73
C HIS A 91 -13.87 -7.73 -6.87
N TYR A 92 -14.52 -6.76 -7.52
CA TYR A 92 -15.11 -5.64 -6.79
C TYR A 92 -16.23 -6.14 -5.86
N SER A 93 -16.24 -5.64 -4.66
CA SER A 93 -17.29 -5.88 -3.68
C SER A 93 -17.53 -4.58 -2.95
N GLU A 94 -18.74 -4.08 -3.04
CA GLU A 94 -19.09 -2.83 -2.35
C GLU A 94 -18.93 -2.99 -0.83
N GLU A 95 -19.24 -4.18 -0.32
CA GLU A 95 -19.11 -4.43 1.11
C GLU A 95 -17.64 -4.38 1.54
N GLU A 96 -16.76 -5.00 0.77
CA GLU A 96 -15.34 -4.99 1.10
C GLU A 96 -14.77 -3.59 0.99
N ARG A 97 -15.20 -2.86 -0.05
CA ARG A 97 -14.74 -1.49 -0.21
C ARG A 97 -15.16 -0.63 0.97
N ALA A 98 -16.42 -0.74 1.38
CA ALA A 98 -16.91 0.06 2.50
C ALA A 98 -16.15 -0.26 3.78
N ARG A 99 -15.87 -1.54 4.02
CA ARG A 99 -15.11 -1.93 5.20
C ARG A 99 -13.69 -1.40 5.16
N ALA A 100 -13.04 -1.50 4.00
CA ALA A 100 -11.67 -1.04 3.85
C ALA A 100 -11.57 0.46 4.09
N ILE A 101 -12.45 1.23 3.47
CA ILE A 101 -12.42 2.68 3.58
C ILE A 101 -12.77 3.11 5.01
N LYS A 102 -13.76 2.45 5.61
CA LYS A 102 -14.15 2.78 6.99
C LYS A 102 -12.99 2.52 7.95
N ALA A 103 -12.19 1.52 7.68
CA ALA A 103 -11.04 1.19 8.52
C ALA A 103 -9.82 2.07 8.22
N GLY A 104 -9.93 3.00 7.27
CA GLY A 104 -8.88 3.97 7.04
C GLY A 104 -8.08 3.80 5.76
N ALA A 105 -8.49 2.90 4.86
CA ALA A 105 -7.76 2.74 3.59
C ALA A 105 -7.84 4.04 2.80
N VAL A 106 -6.77 4.33 2.08
CA VAL A 106 -6.70 5.54 1.27
C VAL A 106 -7.55 5.42 0.03
N ASP A 107 -7.54 4.24 -0.60
CA ASP A 107 -8.27 4.03 -1.82
C ASP A 107 -8.49 2.55 -2.04
N PHE A 108 -9.36 2.22 -3.01
CA PHE A 108 -9.72 0.85 -3.30
C PHE A 108 -9.90 0.76 -4.81
N LEU A 109 -8.96 0.13 -5.49
CA LEU A 109 -8.94 0.08 -6.96
C LEU A 109 -9.31 -1.31 -7.45
N THR A 110 -10.07 -1.36 -8.53
CA THR A 110 -10.45 -2.63 -9.15
C THR A 110 -9.53 -2.90 -10.33
N LYS A 111 -9.03 -4.12 -10.43
CA LYS A 111 -8.19 -4.54 -11.56
C LYS A 111 -9.10 -4.82 -12.76
N PRO A 112 -8.72 -4.41 -13.96
CA PRO A 112 -7.52 -3.65 -14.27
C PRO A 112 -7.73 -2.17 -13.94
N PHE A 113 -6.69 -1.54 -13.44
CA PHE A 113 -6.72 -0.10 -13.19
C PHE A 113 -5.70 0.56 -14.11
N THR A 114 -5.86 1.85 -14.34
CA THR A 114 -4.91 2.58 -15.18
C THR A 114 -3.71 2.99 -14.34
N GLU A 115 -2.60 3.31 -15.02
CA GLU A 115 -1.46 3.85 -14.34
C GLU A 115 -1.82 5.11 -13.57
N GLN A 116 -2.65 5.96 -14.18
CA GLN A 116 -3.01 7.21 -13.56
C GLN A 116 -3.81 6.98 -12.26
N GLU A 117 -4.70 6.00 -12.28
CA GLU A 117 -5.46 5.67 -11.08
C GLU A 117 -4.54 5.24 -9.95
N LEU A 118 -3.56 4.40 -10.26
CA LEU A 118 -2.62 3.95 -9.25
C LEU A 118 -1.76 5.09 -8.75
N LEU A 119 -1.24 5.91 -9.66
CA LEU A 119 -0.38 7.02 -9.28
C LEU A 119 -1.14 8.04 -8.42
N ASN A 120 -2.41 8.29 -8.74
CA ASN A 120 -3.23 9.19 -7.93
C ASN A 120 -3.41 8.64 -6.53
N ALA A 121 -3.64 7.33 -6.41
CA ALA A 121 -3.83 6.71 -5.10
C ALA A 121 -2.54 6.77 -4.28
N ILE A 122 -1.40 6.52 -4.93
CA ILE A 122 -0.12 6.61 -4.24
C ILE A 122 0.12 8.04 -3.77
N ALA A 123 -0.13 9.02 -4.64
CA ALA A 123 0.07 10.42 -4.26
C ALA A 123 -0.81 10.79 -3.08
N ALA A 124 -2.05 10.31 -3.06
CA ALA A 124 -2.95 10.56 -1.93
C ALA A 124 -2.41 9.94 -0.65
N SER A 125 -1.80 8.75 -0.74
CA SER A 125 -1.20 8.11 0.42
C SER A 125 -0.06 8.94 0.98
N LEU A 126 0.78 9.47 0.09
CA LEU A 126 1.95 10.22 0.53
C LEU A 126 1.59 11.59 1.07
N ALA A 127 0.39 12.07 0.79
CA ALA A 127 -0.06 13.35 1.31
C ALA A 127 -0.62 13.25 2.74
N ILE A 128 -0.79 12.05 3.26
CA ILE A 128 -1.35 11.88 4.60
C ILE A 128 -0.26 12.19 5.61
N PRO A 129 -0.53 13.12 6.57
CA PRO A 129 0.46 13.39 7.60
C PRO A 129 0.66 12.17 8.48
N ARG A 130 1.90 11.87 8.81
CA ARG A 130 2.23 10.76 9.68
C ARG A 130 2.80 11.32 10.98
N LYS A 131 2.28 10.81 12.09
CA LYS A 131 2.79 11.23 13.37
C LYS A 131 4.21 10.75 13.55
N ALA A 132 4.99 11.50 14.29
CA ALA A 132 6.35 11.08 14.57
C ALA A 132 6.40 9.69 15.17
N ALA A 133 5.41 9.34 15.99
CA ALA A 133 5.38 8.04 16.62
C ALA A 133 5.17 6.91 15.62
N ASP A 134 4.67 7.21 14.43
CA ASP A 134 4.47 6.19 13.40
C ASP A 134 5.73 5.96 12.60
N ARG A 135 6.77 6.75 12.80
CA ARG A 135 7.97 6.61 12.01
C ARG A 135 9.07 6.04 12.86
N VAL A 136 9.14 4.74 12.83
CA VAL A 136 10.08 4.04 13.67
C VAL A 136 11.50 4.48 13.44
N ASP A 137 11.84 4.73 12.20
CA ASP A 137 13.20 5.08 11.86
C ASP A 137 13.59 6.45 12.34
N GLU A 138 12.65 7.22 12.84
CA GLU A 138 12.96 8.53 13.32
C GLU A 138 13.20 8.57 14.78
N ALA A 139 13.04 7.55 15.44
CA ALA A 139 13.19 7.61 16.86
C ALA A 139 14.62 7.69 17.16
N PRO A 140 15.10 8.74 17.52
CA PRO A 140 16.44 8.85 17.68
C PRO A 140 16.66 8.41 18.96
N HIS A 141 16.47 8.20 19.53
CA HIS A 141 16.66 7.95 20.60
C HIS A 141 17.41 7.76 21.25
#